data_328ecd252201231fba54c4a12e4f054a
#
_entry.id   328ecd252201231fba54c4a12e4f054a
#
_cell.length_a   1.000
_cell.length_b   1.000
_cell.length_c   1.000
_cell.angle_alpha   90.00
_cell.angle_beta   90.00
_cell.angle_gamma   90.00
#
_symmetry.space_group_name_H-M   'P 1'
#
loop_
_entity.id
_entity.type
_entity.pdbx_description
1 polymer ?
#
loop_
_entity_poly.entity_id
_entity_poly.type
_entity_poly.pdbx_seq_one_letter_code
_entity_poly.pdbx_strand_id
1 'polypeptide(L)'
;LAAGALVLLLGLSGCSRAPEVSVPPRAADAACVAAAKAWPAAVAGQGVIATSTDSPAVRAWGSPAVIARCGLEPLAPTTDPCVVVDGVDWVLRTLSDGASATTYGRDPAIEVLIPKAYAPEPLLLPAFGAAAAALPSTGHHCS
;
A
#
# COMPACT_ATOMS: atom_id res chain seq x y z
N LEU A 1 0.59 -18.38 -59.76
CA LEU A 1 0.61 -17.08 -59.08
C LEU A 1 -0.02 -17.23 -57.70
N ALA A 2 0.81 -17.42 -56.65
CA ALA A 2 0.36 -17.52 -55.27
C ALA A 2 0.55 -16.16 -54.59
N ALA A 3 -0.56 -15.51 -54.21
CA ALA A 3 -0.54 -14.28 -53.44
C ALA A 3 -0.51 -14.64 -51.96
N GLY A 4 0.66 -14.45 -51.29
CA GLY A 4 0.79 -14.61 -49.85
C GLY A 4 0.21 -13.40 -49.12
N ALA A 5 -0.82 -13.61 -48.33
CA ALA A 5 -1.36 -12.60 -47.41
C ALA A 5 -0.50 -12.55 -46.18
N LEU A 6 0.26 -11.46 -46.01
CA LEU A 6 1.03 -11.15 -44.81
C LEU A 6 0.06 -10.58 -43.74
N VAL A 7 -0.32 -11.39 -42.74
CA VAL A 7 -1.11 -10.94 -41.62
C VAL A 7 -0.19 -10.20 -40.65
N LEU A 8 -0.31 -8.87 -40.59
CA LEU A 8 0.36 -8.03 -39.63
C LEU A 8 -0.39 -8.16 -38.28
N LEU A 9 0.17 -8.92 -37.35
CA LEU A 9 -0.28 -8.95 -35.95
C LEU A 9 0.16 -7.63 -35.29
N LEU A 10 -0.75 -6.66 -35.23
CA LEU A 10 -0.59 -5.49 -34.38
C LEU A 10 -0.73 -5.99 -32.90
N GLY A 11 0.40 -6.18 -32.23
CA GLY A 11 0.44 -6.38 -30.81
C GLY A 11 -0.09 -5.12 -30.11
N LEU A 12 -1.26 -5.20 -29.48
CA LEU A 12 -1.72 -4.18 -28.54
C LEU A 12 -0.82 -4.25 -27.30
N SER A 13 0.26 -3.46 -27.32
CA SER A 13 1.02 -3.16 -26.10
C SER A 13 0.12 -2.29 -25.22
N GLY A 14 -0.64 -2.94 -24.34
CA GLY A 14 -1.37 -2.24 -23.30
C GLY A 14 -0.37 -1.55 -22.38
N CYS A 15 -0.19 -0.23 -22.53
CA CYS A 15 0.55 0.59 -21.56
C CYS A 15 -0.24 0.63 -20.26
N SER A 16 0.11 -0.23 -19.29
CA SER A 16 -0.37 -0.08 -17.92
C SER A 16 0.31 1.15 -17.33
N ARG A 17 -0.48 2.20 -17.07
CA ARG A 17 0.01 3.42 -16.44
C ARG A 17 0.38 3.15 -15.00
N ALA A 18 1.53 3.66 -14.54
CA ALA A 18 1.90 3.63 -13.13
C ALA A 18 0.80 4.33 -12.29
N PRO A 19 0.40 3.76 -11.13
CA PRO A 19 -0.61 4.37 -10.28
C PRO A 19 -0.14 5.74 -9.80
N GLU A 20 -1.04 6.73 -9.87
CA GLU A 20 -0.82 8.05 -9.31
C GLU A 20 -0.98 7.98 -7.78
N VAL A 21 0.04 8.41 -7.07
CA VAL A 21 0.06 8.39 -5.60
C VAL A 21 0.53 9.73 -5.07
N SER A 22 -0.27 10.34 -4.21
CA SER A 22 0.15 11.53 -3.47
C SER A 22 1.12 11.16 -2.36
N VAL A 23 2.23 11.89 -2.26
CA VAL A 23 3.21 11.74 -1.19
C VAL A 23 2.63 12.37 0.08
N PRO A 24 2.57 11.63 1.21
CA PRO A 24 2.09 12.21 2.47
C PRO A 24 2.98 13.34 2.97
N PRO A 25 2.42 14.31 3.74
CA PRO A 25 3.15 15.51 4.15
C PRO A 25 4.38 15.22 5.01
N ARG A 26 4.38 14.11 5.77
CA ARG A 26 5.48 13.72 6.65
C ARG A 26 6.32 12.55 6.10
N ALA A 27 6.28 12.33 4.80
CA ALA A 27 7.00 11.24 4.13
C ALA A 27 8.53 11.30 4.35
N ALA A 28 9.09 12.49 4.58
CA ALA A 28 10.52 12.70 4.83
C ALA A 28 10.93 12.52 6.31
N ASP A 29 9.99 12.28 7.22
CA ASP A 29 10.31 12.02 8.63
C ASP A 29 11.27 10.82 8.75
N ALA A 30 12.20 10.89 9.69
CA ALA A 30 13.19 9.83 9.91
C ALA A 30 12.53 8.47 10.17
N ALA A 31 11.37 8.45 10.83
CA ALA A 31 10.59 7.24 11.06
C ALA A 31 10.09 6.60 9.74
N CYS A 32 9.64 7.41 8.77
CA CYS A 32 9.25 6.92 7.45
C CYS A 32 10.45 6.46 6.62
N VAL A 33 11.59 7.11 6.75
CA VAL A 33 12.85 6.64 6.13
C VAL A 33 13.24 5.25 6.69
N ALA A 34 13.07 5.03 7.98
CA ALA A 34 13.30 3.72 8.61
C ALA A 34 12.28 2.68 8.15
N ALA A 35 10.99 3.03 8.17
CA ALA A 35 9.90 2.14 7.72
C ALA A 35 10.06 1.72 6.26
N ALA A 36 10.50 2.63 5.39
CA ALA A 36 10.71 2.36 3.97
C ALA A 36 11.74 1.24 3.70
N LYS A 37 12.70 1.06 4.59
CA LYS A 37 13.68 -0.04 4.49
C LYS A 37 13.07 -1.41 4.78
N ALA A 38 11.89 -1.43 5.39
CA ALA A 38 11.17 -2.64 5.76
C ALA A 38 9.94 -2.92 4.89
N TRP A 39 9.77 -2.19 3.78
CA TRP A 39 8.73 -2.52 2.81
C TRP A 39 8.91 -3.95 2.30
N PRO A 40 7.84 -4.75 2.21
CA PRO A 40 7.94 -6.13 1.73
C PRO A 40 8.39 -6.20 0.27
N ALA A 41 9.11 -7.27 -0.08
CA ALA A 41 9.52 -7.53 -1.46
C ALA A 41 8.32 -7.92 -2.34
N ALA A 42 7.29 -8.54 -1.75
CA ALA A 42 6.06 -8.95 -2.42
C ALA A 42 4.87 -8.84 -1.48
N VAL A 43 3.69 -8.58 -2.02
CA VAL A 43 2.41 -8.55 -1.30
C VAL A 43 1.41 -9.39 -2.09
N ALA A 44 0.73 -10.32 -1.43
CA ALA A 44 -0.21 -11.26 -2.08
C ALA A 44 0.40 -11.96 -3.32
N GLY A 45 1.69 -12.30 -3.26
CA GLY A 45 2.41 -12.91 -4.39
C GLY A 45 2.77 -11.95 -5.52
N GLN A 46 2.48 -10.65 -5.38
CA GLN A 46 2.76 -9.63 -6.39
C GLN A 46 4.06 -8.89 -6.09
N GLY A 47 4.88 -8.70 -7.13
CA GLY A 47 6.11 -7.92 -7.04
C GLY A 47 5.89 -6.41 -7.03
N VAL A 48 6.95 -5.68 -6.68
CA VAL A 48 6.97 -4.21 -6.68
C VAL A 48 6.77 -3.67 -8.09
N ILE A 49 5.98 -2.62 -8.20
CA ILE A 49 5.76 -1.86 -9.44
C ILE A 49 6.13 -0.39 -9.24
N ALA A 50 6.36 0.33 -10.35
CA ALA A 50 6.58 1.76 -10.31
C ALA A 50 5.31 2.53 -9.93
N THR A 51 5.48 3.70 -9.31
CA THR A 51 4.42 4.68 -9.02
C THR A 51 4.74 6.01 -9.68
N SER A 52 3.82 6.98 -9.56
CA SER A 52 4.02 8.36 -10.06
C SER A 52 5.06 9.15 -9.26
N THR A 53 5.63 8.61 -8.20
CA THR A 53 6.60 9.26 -7.33
C THR A 53 7.80 8.39 -7.05
N ASP A 54 8.97 9.01 -6.86
CA ASP A 54 10.21 8.34 -6.44
C ASP A 54 10.42 8.37 -4.92
N SER A 55 9.43 8.88 -4.15
CA SER A 55 9.53 8.91 -2.70
C SER A 55 9.67 7.49 -2.13
N PRO A 56 10.72 7.20 -1.34
CA PRO A 56 10.88 5.88 -0.71
C PRO A 56 9.77 5.56 0.30
N ALA A 57 9.07 6.58 0.79
CA ALA A 57 7.93 6.43 1.71
C ALA A 57 6.67 5.88 1.02
N VAL A 58 6.68 5.75 -0.32
CA VAL A 58 5.57 5.21 -1.13
C VAL A 58 6.07 3.99 -1.86
N ARG A 59 5.28 2.90 -1.83
CA ARG A 59 5.55 1.69 -2.61
C ARG A 59 4.26 1.02 -3.04
N ALA A 60 4.32 0.35 -4.19
CA ALA A 60 3.17 -0.35 -4.75
C ALA A 60 3.54 -1.74 -5.26
N TRP A 61 2.56 -2.65 -5.26
CA TRP A 61 2.70 -4.05 -5.68
C TRP A 61 1.50 -4.47 -6.52
N GLY A 62 1.79 -5.15 -7.62
CA GLY A 62 0.77 -5.82 -8.43
C GLY A 62 -0.12 -4.91 -9.28
N SER A 63 -1.09 -5.57 -9.95
CA SER A 63 -2.12 -4.92 -10.76
C SER A 63 -3.43 -5.70 -10.63
N PRO A 64 -4.50 -5.11 -10.05
CA PRO A 64 -4.56 -3.75 -9.48
C PRO A 64 -3.56 -3.56 -8.33
N ALA A 65 -3.09 -2.34 -8.13
CA ALA A 65 -1.99 -2.08 -7.20
C ALA A 65 -2.44 -2.03 -5.73
N VAL A 66 -1.75 -2.79 -4.87
CA VAL A 66 -1.72 -2.49 -3.43
C VAL A 66 -0.71 -1.37 -3.24
N ILE A 67 -1.07 -0.33 -2.51
CA ILE A 67 -0.23 0.87 -2.33
C ILE A 67 -0.04 1.12 -0.84
N ALA A 68 1.21 1.23 -0.40
CA ALA A 68 1.54 1.67 0.96
C ALA A 68 2.23 3.02 0.93
N ARG A 69 1.91 3.87 1.89
CA ARG A 69 2.53 5.17 2.06
C ARG A 69 2.68 5.53 3.53
N CYS A 70 3.85 6.05 3.88
CA CYS A 70 4.19 6.51 5.22
C CYS A 70 4.24 8.02 5.28
N GLY A 71 3.81 8.61 6.37
CA GLY A 71 3.88 10.05 6.62
C GLY A 71 2.54 10.75 6.75
N LEU A 72 1.47 9.99 7.01
CA LEU A 72 0.18 10.56 7.39
C LEU A 72 0.22 10.99 8.86
N GLU A 73 -0.63 11.95 9.21
CA GLU A 73 -0.86 12.29 10.62
C GLU A 73 -1.45 11.09 11.38
N PRO A 74 -1.09 10.89 12.64
CA PRO A 74 -1.69 9.86 13.47
C PRO A 74 -3.21 9.98 13.51
N LEU A 75 -3.90 8.85 13.46
CA LEU A 75 -5.36 8.84 13.58
C LEU A 75 -5.77 9.24 14.99
N ALA A 76 -6.76 10.14 15.06
CA ALA A 76 -7.50 10.39 16.29
C ALA A 76 -8.34 9.16 16.67
N PRO A 77 -8.75 9.01 17.95
CA PRO A 77 -9.71 7.98 18.34
C PRO A 77 -10.92 7.95 17.42
N THR A 78 -11.33 6.76 17.02
CA THR A 78 -12.41 6.56 16.03
C THR A 78 -13.26 5.35 16.40
N THR A 79 -14.49 5.30 15.91
CA THR A 79 -15.39 4.15 15.98
C THR A 79 -15.27 3.23 14.78
N ASP A 80 -14.40 3.55 13.81
CA ASP A 80 -14.13 2.68 12.67
C ASP A 80 -13.58 1.32 13.14
N PRO A 81 -13.83 0.23 12.38
CA PRO A 81 -13.29 -1.08 12.71
C PRO A 81 -11.77 -1.04 12.93
N CYS A 82 -11.33 -1.58 14.05
CA CYS A 82 -9.93 -1.67 14.44
C CYS A 82 -9.54 -3.13 14.65
N VAL A 83 -8.45 -3.57 14.05
CA VAL A 83 -7.95 -4.95 14.14
C VAL A 83 -6.49 -4.95 14.55
N VAL A 84 -6.09 -5.94 15.33
CA VAL A 84 -4.69 -6.16 15.69
C VAL A 84 -4.15 -7.30 14.84
N VAL A 85 -3.07 -7.03 14.10
CA VAL A 85 -2.40 -8.03 13.27
C VAL A 85 -0.92 -8.04 13.62
N ASP A 86 -0.43 -9.16 14.14
CA ASP A 86 0.96 -9.33 14.58
C ASP A 86 1.47 -8.21 15.50
N GLY A 87 0.61 -7.77 16.44
CA GLY A 87 0.93 -6.73 17.41
C GLY A 87 0.88 -5.29 16.86
N VAL A 88 0.42 -5.11 15.64
CA VAL A 88 0.17 -3.79 15.05
C VAL A 88 -1.33 -3.56 14.94
N ASP A 89 -1.78 -2.40 15.42
CA ASP A 89 -3.18 -1.99 15.38
C ASP A 89 -3.47 -1.24 14.08
N TRP A 90 -4.57 -1.62 13.42
CA TRP A 90 -4.98 -1.09 12.13
C TRP A 90 -6.45 -0.67 12.14
N VAL A 91 -6.73 0.55 11.72
CA VAL A 91 -8.09 1.02 11.44
C VAL A 91 -8.42 0.76 10.00
N LEU A 92 -9.57 0.10 9.76
CA LEU A 92 -10.04 -0.27 8.44
C LEU A 92 -11.17 0.65 8.00
N ARG A 93 -11.12 1.13 6.75
CA ARG A 93 -12.18 1.91 6.12
C ARG A 93 -12.51 1.34 4.76
N THR A 94 -13.79 1.12 4.49
CA THR A 94 -14.26 0.70 3.17
C THR A 94 -14.18 1.86 2.19
N LEU A 95 -13.65 1.57 1.00
CA LEU A 95 -13.61 2.46 -0.14
C LEU A 95 -14.48 1.89 -1.27
N SER A 96 -14.79 2.70 -2.28
CA SER A 96 -15.60 2.26 -3.43
C SER A 96 -14.96 1.10 -4.22
N ASP A 97 -13.64 1.03 -4.25
CA ASP A 97 -12.83 0.07 -5.02
C ASP A 97 -12.02 -0.90 -4.16
N GLY A 98 -12.19 -0.86 -2.83
CA GLY A 98 -11.45 -1.70 -1.90
C GLY A 98 -11.55 -1.22 -0.46
N ALA A 99 -10.41 -1.16 0.23
CA ALA A 99 -10.31 -0.67 1.59
C ALA A 99 -8.99 0.08 1.83
N SER A 100 -8.97 0.93 2.85
CA SER A 100 -7.74 1.42 3.44
C SER A 100 -7.53 0.79 4.81
N ALA A 101 -6.28 0.48 5.12
CA ALA A 101 -5.84 0.09 6.45
C ALA A 101 -4.79 1.10 6.91
N THR A 102 -5.05 1.79 8.00
CA THR A 102 -4.12 2.80 8.54
C THR A 102 -3.67 2.37 9.94
N THR A 103 -2.37 2.46 10.20
CA THR A 103 -1.84 2.15 11.53
C THR A 103 -2.51 3.04 12.58
N TYR A 104 -2.91 2.44 13.71
CA TYR A 104 -3.42 3.14 14.87
C TYR A 104 -2.40 3.10 15.99
N GLY A 105 -2.20 4.24 16.68
CA GLY A 105 -1.18 4.34 17.71
C GLY A 105 0.26 4.42 17.20
N ARG A 106 0.47 4.84 15.97
CA ARG A 106 1.80 5.12 15.38
C ARG A 106 1.88 6.55 14.88
N ASP A 107 3.05 7.17 15.03
CA ASP A 107 3.32 8.55 14.66
C ASP A 107 4.68 8.66 13.95
N PRO A 108 4.73 9.01 12.66
CA PRO A 108 3.63 9.18 11.71
C PRO A 108 2.91 7.87 11.42
N ALA A 109 1.78 7.93 10.69
CA ALA A 109 1.02 6.75 10.31
C ALA A 109 1.42 6.22 8.93
N ILE A 110 1.25 4.89 8.77
CA ILE A 110 1.25 4.20 7.48
C ILE A 110 -0.19 3.93 7.07
N GLU A 111 -0.49 4.16 5.79
CA GLU A 111 -1.73 3.72 5.16
C GLU A 111 -1.43 2.72 4.06
N VAL A 112 -2.22 1.66 4.01
CA VAL A 112 -2.21 0.66 2.94
C VAL A 112 -3.55 0.70 2.21
N LEU A 113 -3.53 1.00 0.92
CA LEU A 113 -4.69 0.95 0.03
C LEU A 113 -4.76 -0.42 -0.62
N ILE A 114 -5.84 -1.15 -0.39
CA ILE A 114 -6.01 -2.54 -0.80
C ILE A 114 -7.19 -2.66 -1.75
N PRO A 115 -6.95 -2.94 -3.04
CA PRO A 115 -8.03 -3.18 -3.99
C PRO A 115 -8.91 -4.35 -3.61
N LYS A 116 -10.19 -4.27 -3.94
CA LYS A 116 -11.22 -5.29 -3.66
C LYS A 116 -10.83 -6.70 -4.16
N ALA A 117 -10.01 -6.78 -5.21
CA ALA A 117 -9.51 -8.04 -5.75
C ALA A 117 -8.69 -8.87 -4.74
N TYR A 118 -8.16 -8.24 -3.69
CA TYR A 118 -7.34 -8.90 -2.66
C TYR A 118 -8.09 -9.14 -1.34
N ALA A 119 -9.40 -8.94 -1.31
CA ALA A 119 -10.17 -9.23 -0.10
C ALA A 119 -10.05 -10.73 0.31
N PRO A 120 -10.04 -11.04 1.63
CA PRO A 120 -10.21 -10.17 2.79
C PRO A 120 -8.94 -9.35 3.09
N GLU A 121 -9.10 -8.03 3.19
CA GLU A 121 -8.00 -7.06 3.29
C GLU A 121 -7.05 -7.31 4.47
N PRO A 122 -7.53 -7.69 5.68
CA PRO A 122 -6.63 -7.92 6.82
C PRO A 122 -5.58 -8.99 6.59
N LEU A 123 -5.80 -9.90 5.62
CA LEU A 123 -4.83 -10.98 5.31
C LEU A 123 -3.54 -10.46 4.65
N LEU A 124 -3.56 -9.22 4.13
CA LEU A 124 -2.37 -8.59 3.54
C LEU A 124 -1.52 -7.86 4.59
N LEU A 125 -2.09 -7.50 5.74
CA LEU A 125 -1.45 -6.65 6.75
C LEU A 125 -0.20 -7.24 7.40
N PRO A 126 -0.04 -8.57 7.58
CA PRO A 126 1.20 -9.15 8.08
C PRO A 126 2.44 -8.72 7.29
N ALA A 127 2.32 -8.52 5.97
CA ALA A 127 3.42 -8.08 5.11
C ALA A 127 3.97 -6.69 5.50
N PHE A 128 3.17 -5.86 6.14
CA PHE A 128 3.53 -4.49 6.53
C PHE A 128 3.92 -4.36 8.01
N GLY A 129 3.92 -5.46 8.76
CA GLY A 129 4.19 -5.46 10.19
C GLY A 129 5.56 -4.88 10.54
N ALA A 130 6.61 -5.26 9.81
CA ALA A 130 7.97 -4.77 10.06
C ALA A 130 8.09 -3.25 9.81
N ALA A 131 7.49 -2.75 8.73
CA ALA A 131 7.48 -1.32 8.43
C ALA A 131 6.70 -0.53 9.50
N ALA A 132 5.53 -1.02 9.90
CA ALA A 132 4.72 -0.40 10.95
C ALA A 132 5.42 -0.42 12.32
N ALA A 133 6.13 -1.51 12.65
CA ALA A 133 6.88 -1.62 13.90
C ALA A 133 8.06 -0.64 13.99
N ALA A 134 8.58 -0.17 12.87
CA ALA A 134 9.64 0.84 12.83
C ALA A 134 9.14 2.25 13.23
N LEU A 135 7.83 2.47 13.25
CA LEU A 135 7.25 3.76 13.62
C LEU A 135 7.13 3.88 15.15
N PRO A 136 7.38 5.07 15.72
CA PRO A 136 7.15 5.33 17.14
C PRO A 136 5.70 5.05 17.56
N SER A 137 5.54 4.43 18.74
CA SER A 137 4.23 4.20 19.33
C SER A 137 3.75 5.44 20.08
N THR A 138 2.45 5.75 19.98
CA THR A 138 1.80 6.79 20.78
C THR A 138 1.15 6.26 22.04
N GLY A 139 1.09 4.92 22.21
CA GLY A 139 0.39 4.26 23.31
C GLY A 139 -1.11 4.04 23.08
N HIS A 140 -1.67 4.50 21.94
CA HIS A 140 -3.05 4.20 21.59
C HIS A 140 -3.16 2.79 21.00
N HIS A 141 -4.23 2.08 21.34
CA HIS A 141 -4.53 0.72 20.90
C HIS A 141 -6.00 0.56 20.52
N CYS A 142 -6.28 -0.45 19.67
CA CYS A 142 -7.64 -0.91 19.46
C CYS A 142 -8.30 -1.28 20.81
N SER A 143 -9.54 -0.89 21.01
CA SER A 143 -10.33 -1.18 22.20
C SER A 143 -11.40 -2.24 21.95
#